data_3232d7fb56d99b108147227bf924fdf2
#
_entry.id   3232d7fb56d99b108147227bf924fdf2
#
_cell.length_a   1.000
_cell.length_b   1.000
_cell.length_c   1.000
_cell.angle_alpha   90.00
_cell.angle_beta   90.00
_cell.angle_gamma   90.00
#
_symmetry.space_group_name_H-M   'P 1'
#
loop_
_entity.id
_entity.type
_entity.pdbx_description
1 polymer ?
#
loop_
_entity_poly.entity_id
_entity_poly.type
_entity_poly.pdbx_seq_one_letter_code
_entity_poly.pdbx_strand_id
1 'polypeptide(L)'
;MFQKLDNVLVNHLDKLYQQNKTDYEKMLQQIKDYGYEHYDVVYDYFHIRNLRVSGNAEDYFYKARKLFRYFPENRQMIKEITAGALEIMSDVSRLKVIQLWAGKTVESQSDFDAIYNYVKISQRCGYNDVARKYAAIANHLAAKSGSQPLKQQAGELLKLLN
;
A
#
# COMPACT_ATOMS: atom_id res chain seq x y z
N MET A 1 6.10 12.07 -19.58
CA MET A 1 7.52 12.29 -19.20
C MET A 1 7.69 12.49 -17.70
N PHE A 2 6.92 13.34 -17.05
CA PHE A 2 6.99 13.65 -15.61
C PHE A 2 6.81 12.43 -14.71
N GLN A 3 5.85 11.54 -14.93
CA GLN A 3 5.65 10.34 -14.09
C GLN A 3 6.88 9.43 -13.98
N LYS A 4 7.74 9.34 -15.01
CA LYS A 4 8.99 8.55 -14.91
C LYS A 4 10.01 9.21 -13.99
N LEU A 5 10.12 10.54 -14.06
CA LEU A 5 11.02 11.31 -13.20
C LEU A 5 10.55 11.26 -11.75
N ASP A 6 9.24 11.41 -11.51
CA ASP A 6 8.65 11.31 -10.19
C ASP A 6 8.87 9.93 -9.56
N ASN A 7 8.73 8.85 -10.33
CA ASN A 7 9.01 7.50 -9.85
C ASN A 7 10.49 7.31 -9.48
N VAL A 8 11.42 7.85 -10.27
CA VAL A 8 12.86 7.79 -9.97
C VAL A 8 13.15 8.57 -8.68
N LEU A 9 12.57 9.75 -8.55
CA LEU A 9 12.73 10.61 -7.37
C LEU A 9 12.17 9.96 -6.12
N VAL A 10 10.95 9.42 -6.19
CA VAL A 10 10.32 8.71 -5.08
C VAL A 10 11.13 7.48 -4.67
N ASN A 11 11.62 6.69 -5.62
CA ASN A 11 12.46 5.52 -5.33
C ASN A 11 13.79 5.91 -4.66
N HIS A 12 14.39 7.04 -5.07
CA HIS A 12 15.62 7.52 -4.45
C HIS A 12 15.37 8.03 -3.02
N LEU A 13 14.34 8.83 -2.83
CA LEU A 13 13.93 9.33 -1.52
C LEU A 13 13.53 8.19 -0.58
N ASP A 14 12.90 7.12 -1.08
CA ASP A 14 12.54 5.96 -0.26
C ASP A 14 13.77 5.23 0.28
N LYS A 15 14.82 5.08 -0.54
CA LYS A 15 16.12 4.55 -0.08
C LYS A 15 16.72 5.44 0.99
N LEU A 16 16.74 6.76 0.79
CA LEU A 16 17.25 7.71 1.79
C LEU A 16 16.44 7.65 3.08
N TYR A 17 15.12 7.60 3.00
CA TYR A 17 14.24 7.51 4.16
C TYR A 17 14.54 6.28 5.02
N GLN A 18 14.88 5.15 4.39
CA GLN A 18 15.23 3.91 5.09
C GLN A 18 16.65 3.92 5.67
N GLN A 19 17.59 4.60 5.00
CA GLN A 19 19.00 4.56 5.34
C GLN A 19 19.45 5.73 6.22
N ASN A 20 18.99 6.94 5.93
CA ASN A 20 19.41 8.17 6.60
C ASN A 20 18.33 9.24 6.55
N LYS A 21 17.61 9.39 7.66
CA LYS A 21 16.51 10.36 7.77
C LYS A 21 16.97 11.81 7.54
N THR A 22 18.17 12.18 7.97
CA THR A 22 18.71 13.54 7.79
C THR A 22 18.95 13.86 6.32
N ASP A 23 19.50 12.93 5.56
CA ASP A 23 19.73 13.14 4.12
C ASP A 23 18.42 13.14 3.34
N TYR A 24 17.46 12.33 3.76
CA TYR A 24 16.10 12.39 3.22
C TYR A 24 15.47 13.78 3.43
N GLU A 25 15.51 14.34 4.64
CA GLU A 25 14.94 15.65 4.95
C GLU A 25 15.62 16.78 4.18
N LYS A 26 16.95 16.74 4.06
CA LYS A 26 17.72 17.69 3.23
C LYS A 26 17.31 17.63 1.76
N MET A 27 17.22 16.42 1.20
CA MET A 27 16.85 16.27 -0.20
C MET A 27 15.41 16.71 -0.46
N LEU A 28 14.49 16.39 0.43
CA LEU A 28 13.12 16.84 0.33
C LEU A 28 13.01 18.38 0.36
N GLN A 29 13.81 19.03 1.23
CA GLN A 29 13.88 20.49 1.28
C GLN A 29 14.48 21.07 -0.01
N GLN A 30 15.55 20.47 -0.54
CA GLN A 30 16.14 20.90 -1.81
C GLN A 30 15.13 20.85 -2.97
N ILE A 31 14.35 19.76 -3.07
CA ILE A 31 13.32 19.60 -4.09
C ILE A 31 12.27 20.71 -3.98
N LYS A 32 11.91 21.09 -2.76
CA LYS A 32 10.99 22.21 -2.48
C LYS A 32 11.59 23.54 -2.91
N ASP A 33 12.85 23.81 -2.53
CA ASP A 33 13.55 25.07 -2.79
C ASP A 33 13.80 25.29 -4.29
N TYR A 34 13.99 24.22 -5.04
CA TYR A 34 14.07 24.25 -6.51
C TYR A 34 12.73 24.48 -7.20
N GLY A 35 11.63 24.55 -6.45
CA GLY A 35 10.30 24.78 -7.00
C GLY A 35 9.80 23.61 -7.87
N TYR A 36 10.12 22.36 -7.49
CA TYR A 36 9.70 21.20 -8.24
C TYR A 36 8.18 21.12 -8.32
N GLU A 37 7.63 21.11 -9.54
CA GLU A 37 6.20 21.22 -9.81
C GLU A 37 5.35 20.17 -9.08
N HIS A 38 5.89 18.95 -8.90
CA HIS A 38 5.20 17.84 -8.26
C HIS A 38 5.64 17.59 -6.80
N TYR A 39 6.25 18.61 -6.16
CA TYR A 39 6.70 18.49 -4.77
C TYR A 39 5.61 17.96 -3.84
N ASP A 40 4.39 18.50 -3.96
CA ASP A 40 3.26 18.12 -3.11
C ASP A 40 2.91 16.61 -3.21
N VAL A 41 3.06 16.03 -4.39
CA VAL A 41 2.79 14.60 -4.59
C VAL A 41 3.89 13.74 -3.97
N VAL A 42 5.15 14.16 -4.15
CA VAL A 42 6.31 13.51 -3.54
C VAL A 42 6.23 13.62 -2.02
N TYR A 43 5.92 14.79 -1.49
CA TYR A 43 5.71 15.00 -0.06
C TYR A 43 4.60 14.11 0.50
N ASP A 44 3.44 14.07 -0.18
CA ASP A 44 2.29 13.26 0.25
C ASP A 44 2.60 11.76 0.27
N TYR A 45 3.45 11.27 -0.63
CA TYR A 45 3.90 9.88 -0.66
C TYR A 45 4.58 9.45 0.66
N PHE A 46 5.40 10.33 1.24
CA PHE A 46 6.05 10.04 2.52
C PHE A 46 5.18 10.44 3.71
N HIS A 47 4.41 11.52 3.60
CA HIS A 47 3.58 12.00 4.69
C HIS A 47 2.43 11.05 5.04
N ILE A 48 1.92 10.27 4.08
CA ILE A 48 0.86 9.30 4.33
C ILE A 48 1.25 8.25 5.39
N ARG A 49 2.54 7.93 5.52
CA ARG A 49 3.07 7.04 6.57
C ARG A 49 2.89 7.64 7.96
N ASN A 50 3.07 8.95 8.11
CA ASN A 50 2.85 9.66 9.38
C ASN A 50 1.35 9.69 9.75
N LEU A 51 0.47 9.83 8.77
CA LEU A 51 -0.99 9.79 8.99
C LEU A 51 -1.45 8.41 9.48
N ARG A 52 -0.81 7.34 9.01
CA ARG A 52 -1.02 5.98 9.53
C ARG A 52 -0.68 5.90 11.02
N VAL A 53 0.46 6.44 11.42
CA VAL A 53 0.91 6.44 12.84
C VAL A 53 0.00 7.29 13.72
N SER A 54 -0.45 8.44 13.22
CA SER A 54 -1.36 9.33 13.97
C SER A 54 -2.82 8.85 14.03
N GLY A 55 -3.19 7.84 13.23
CA GLY A 55 -4.55 7.33 13.15
C GLY A 55 -5.54 8.25 12.43
N ASN A 56 -5.07 9.27 11.70
CA ASN A 56 -5.95 10.19 10.96
C ASN A 56 -6.45 9.55 9.66
N ALA A 57 -7.53 8.77 9.77
CA ALA A 57 -8.11 8.00 8.67
C ALA A 57 -8.68 8.88 7.55
N GLU A 58 -9.19 10.08 7.88
CA GLU A 58 -9.77 10.98 6.89
C GLU A 58 -8.71 11.56 5.96
N ASP A 59 -7.70 12.22 6.51
CA ASP A 59 -6.59 12.77 5.74
C ASP A 59 -5.83 11.68 5.01
N TYR A 60 -5.69 10.50 5.64
CA TYR A 60 -5.09 9.34 5.00
C TYR A 60 -5.82 8.98 3.70
N PHE A 61 -7.15 8.86 3.74
CA PHE A 61 -7.93 8.53 2.55
C PHE A 61 -7.80 9.58 1.44
N TYR A 62 -7.86 10.87 1.78
CA TYR A 62 -7.71 11.94 0.78
C TYR A 62 -6.34 11.91 0.11
N LYS A 63 -5.27 11.74 0.89
CA LYS A 63 -3.91 11.62 0.33
C LYS A 63 -3.72 10.32 -0.47
N ALA A 64 -4.23 9.20 0.01
CA ALA A 64 -4.22 7.93 -0.74
C ALA A 64 -4.90 8.08 -2.11
N ARG A 65 -6.05 8.75 -2.15
CA ARG A 65 -6.78 9.01 -3.40
C ARG A 65 -6.01 9.91 -4.37
N LYS A 66 -5.34 10.96 -3.87
CA LYS A 66 -4.47 11.83 -4.66
C LYS A 66 -3.30 11.03 -5.24
N LEU A 67 -2.61 10.27 -4.40
CA LEU A 67 -1.47 9.43 -4.80
C LEU A 67 -1.86 8.37 -5.83
N PHE A 68 -2.98 7.69 -5.63
CA PHE A 68 -3.45 6.69 -6.61
C PHE A 68 -3.78 7.31 -7.97
N ARG A 69 -4.36 8.52 -8.01
CA ARG A 69 -4.61 9.21 -9.27
C ARG A 69 -3.32 9.54 -10.02
N TYR A 70 -2.27 9.85 -9.27
CA TYR A 70 -0.98 10.25 -9.83
C TYR A 70 -0.11 9.05 -10.21
N PHE A 71 -0.11 8.00 -9.40
CA PHE A 71 0.69 6.78 -9.58
C PHE A 71 -0.19 5.52 -9.66
N PRO A 72 -1.13 5.41 -10.60
CA PRO A 72 -2.11 4.31 -10.62
C PRO A 72 -1.50 2.92 -10.85
N GLU A 73 -0.25 2.85 -11.34
CA GLU A 73 0.48 1.61 -11.63
C GLU A 73 1.59 1.32 -10.60
N ASN A 74 1.77 2.17 -9.59
CA ASN A 74 2.78 1.94 -8.54
C ASN A 74 2.26 0.91 -7.53
N ARG A 75 2.53 -0.37 -7.80
CA ARG A 75 2.04 -1.49 -6.99
C ARG A 75 2.54 -1.44 -5.55
N GLN A 76 3.78 -1.00 -5.32
CA GLN A 76 4.34 -0.89 -3.96
C GLN A 76 3.58 0.15 -3.14
N MET A 77 3.34 1.32 -3.71
CA MET A 77 2.53 2.36 -3.06
C MET A 77 1.10 1.86 -2.75
N ILE A 78 0.46 1.16 -3.70
CA ILE A 78 -0.89 0.63 -3.49
C ILE A 78 -0.90 -0.40 -2.34
N LYS A 79 0.12 -1.26 -2.24
CA LYS A 79 0.27 -2.20 -1.11
C LYS A 79 0.37 -1.46 0.22
N GLU A 80 1.22 -0.44 0.30
CA GLU A 80 1.39 0.37 1.52
C GLU A 80 0.10 1.10 1.91
N ILE A 81 -0.59 1.69 0.92
CA ILE A 81 -1.90 2.33 1.15
C ILE A 81 -2.92 1.31 1.67
N THR A 82 -2.96 0.11 1.09
CA THR A 82 -3.91 -0.92 1.50
C THR A 82 -3.63 -1.40 2.93
N ALA A 83 -2.36 -1.64 3.25
CA ALA A 83 -1.94 -2.03 4.60
C ALA A 83 -2.29 -0.96 5.63
N GLY A 84 -1.98 0.30 5.37
CA GLY A 84 -2.31 1.40 6.28
C GLY A 84 -3.82 1.61 6.45
N ALA A 85 -4.60 1.50 5.37
CA ALA A 85 -6.06 1.59 5.45
C ALA A 85 -6.67 0.48 6.33
N LEU A 86 -6.14 -0.73 6.24
CA LEU A 86 -6.56 -1.85 7.09
C LEU A 86 -6.31 -1.60 8.58
N GLU A 87 -5.32 -0.80 8.94
CA GLU A 87 -5.00 -0.49 10.33
C GLU A 87 -5.88 0.61 10.91
N ILE A 88 -6.12 1.69 10.15
CA ILE A 88 -6.71 2.89 10.71
C ILE A 88 -8.14 3.21 10.24
N MET A 89 -8.64 2.54 9.18
CA MET A 89 -9.97 2.83 8.64
C MET A 89 -11.03 1.84 9.13
N SER A 90 -12.19 2.39 9.52
CA SER A 90 -13.42 1.63 9.79
C SER A 90 -14.51 1.87 8.75
N ASP A 91 -14.45 2.95 7.97
CA ASP A 91 -15.43 3.30 6.94
C ASP A 91 -15.36 2.31 5.76
N VAL A 92 -16.38 1.46 5.66
CA VAL A 92 -16.47 0.43 4.62
C VAL A 92 -16.58 1.03 3.22
N SER A 93 -17.20 2.19 3.06
CA SER A 93 -17.31 2.85 1.75
C SER A 93 -15.95 3.28 1.22
N ARG A 94 -15.10 3.84 2.07
CA ARG A 94 -13.71 4.21 1.75
C ARG A 94 -12.84 2.96 1.52
N LEU A 95 -13.01 1.92 2.35
CA LEU A 95 -12.30 0.65 2.16
C LEU A 95 -12.65 -0.01 0.82
N LYS A 96 -13.89 0.05 0.34
CA LYS A 96 -14.27 -0.45 -1.00
C LYS A 96 -13.51 0.23 -2.13
N VAL A 97 -13.27 1.53 -2.02
CA VAL A 97 -12.46 2.26 -3.01
C VAL A 97 -11.02 1.76 -3.02
N ILE A 98 -10.41 1.57 -1.84
CA ILE A 98 -9.04 1.07 -1.73
C ILE A 98 -8.95 -0.40 -2.18
N GLN A 99 -9.97 -1.20 -1.90
CA GLN A 99 -10.04 -2.60 -2.35
C GLN A 99 -9.99 -2.71 -3.89
N LEU A 100 -10.67 -1.81 -4.61
CA LEU A 100 -10.57 -1.75 -6.07
C LEU A 100 -9.14 -1.48 -6.56
N TRP A 101 -8.41 -0.60 -5.87
CA TRP A 101 -7.01 -0.31 -6.21
C TRP A 101 -6.10 -1.50 -5.89
N ALA A 102 -6.31 -2.12 -4.72
CA ALA A 102 -5.56 -3.30 -4.30
C ALA A 102 -5.71 -4.48 -5.28
N GLY A 103 -6.85 -4.57 -5.97
CA GLY A 103 -7.08 -5.56 -7.02
C GLY A 103 -5.99 -5.56 -8.10
N LYS A 104 -5.45 -4.38 -8.46
CA LYS A 104 -4.37 -4.27 -9.44
C LYS A 104 -3.05 -4.90 -8.98
N THR A 105 -2.80 -4.95 -7.66
CA THR A 105 -1.55 -5.51 -7.12
C THR A 105 -1.52 -7.03 -7.15
N VAL A 106 -2.67 -7.67 -7.21
CA VAL A 106 -2.82 -9.14 -7.15
C VAL A 106 -3.01 -9.80 -8.52
N GLU A 107 -2.99 -9.03 -9.61
CA GLU A 107 -3.15 -9.57 -10.98
C GLU A 107 -2.11 -10.63 -11.33
N SER A 108 -0.86 -10.45 -10.90
CA SER A 108 0.21 -11.43 -11.12
C SER A 108 0.13 -12.68 -10.23
N GLN A 109 -0.69 -12.64 -9.16
CA GLN A 109 -0.86 -13.70 -8.17
C GLN A 109 0.47 -14.25 -7.57
N SER A 110 1.53 -13.45 -7.55
CA SER A 110 2.87 -13.88 -7.12
C SER A 110 3.38 -13.17 -5.86
N ASP A 111 2.76 -12.06 -5.45
CA ASP A 111 3.14 -11.27 -4.29
C ASP A 111 2.26 -11.65 -3.09
N PHE A 112 2.82 -12.39 -2.13
CA PHE A 112 2.09 -12.85 -0.96
C PHE A 112 1.51 -11.68 -0.14
N ASP A 113 2.28 -10.63 0.11
CA ASP A 113 1.84 -9.50 0.94
C ASP A 113 0.70 -8.72 0.27
N ALA A 114 0.77 -8.55 -1.06
CA ALA A 114 -0.32 -7.95 -1.82
C ALA A 114 -1.60 -8.77 -1.69
N ILE A 115 -1.50 -10.09 -1.86
CA ILE A 115 -2.64 -11.01 -1.75
C ILE A 115 -3.18 -11.03 -0.32
N TYR A 116 -2.31 -11.09 0.68
CA TYR A 116 -2.71 -11.06 2.10
C TYR A 116 -3.54 -9.82 2.41
N ASN A 117 -3.07 -8.63 2.02
CA ASN A 117 -3.78 -7.38 2.22
C ASN A 117 -5.11 -7.35 1.43
N TYR A 118 -5.11 -7.88 0.21
CA TYR A 118 -6.31 -7.93 -0.62
C TYR A 118 -7.39 -8.84 -0.05
N VAL A 119 -7.03 -9.97 0.52
CA VAL A 119 -7.96 -10.86 1.24
C VAL A 119 -8.59 -10.12 2.42
N LYS A 120 -7.77 -9.49 3.27
CA LYS A 120 -8.26 -8.78 4.47
C LYS A 120 -9.18 -7.61 4.12
N ILE A 121 -8.82 -6.81 3.13
CA ILE A 121 -9.68 -5.68 2.73
C ILE A 121 -10.96 -6.16 2.05
N SER A 122 -10.90 -7.21 1.24
CA SER A 122 -12.10 -7.80 0.60
C SER A 122 -13.07 -8.35 1.63
N GLN A 123 -12.58 -9.06 2.65
CA GLN A 123 -13.38 -9.57 3.76
C GLN A 123 -14.05 -8.42 4.53
N ARG A 124 -13.31 -7.36 4.88
CA ARG A 124 -13.86 -6.19 5.57
C ARG A 124 -14.90 -5.43 4.73
N CYS A 125 -14.82 -5.51 3.41
CA CYS A 125 -15.80 -4.94 2.47
C CYS A 125 -17.02 -5.85 2.23
N GLY A 126 -17.04 -7.07 2.80
CA GLY A 126 -18.11 -8.05 2.59
C GLY A 126 -17.98 -8.87 1.30
N TYR A 127 -16.85 -8.78 0.59
CA TYR A 127 -16.59 -9.55 -0.64
C TYR A 127 -16.01 -10.93 -0.32
N ASN A 128 -16.78 -11.76 0.40
CA ASN A 128 -16.31 -13.02 0.97
C ASN A 128 -15.85 -14.03 -0.08
N ASP A 129 -16.49 -14.11 -1.24
CA ASP A 129 -16.08 -15.04 -2.31
C ASP A 129 -14.73 -14.64 -2.91
N VAL A 130 -14.51 -13.33 -3.09
CA VAL A 130 -13.21 -12.80 -3.52
C VAL A 130 -12.15 -13.11 -2.48
N ALA A 131 -12.46 -12.87 -1.20
CA ALA A 131 -11.54 -13.15 -0.10
C ALA A 131 -11.16 -14.63 -0.04
N ARG A 132 -12.12 -15.56 -0.13
CA ARG A 132 -11.87 -17.02 -0.16
C ARG A 132 -11.00 -17.44 -1.33
N LYS A 133 -11.30 -16.94 -2.54
CA LYS A 133 -10.50 -17.22 -3.74
C LYS A 133 -9.03 -16.86 -3.53
N TYR A 134 -8.76 -15.65 -3.07
CA TYR A 134 -7.38 -15.17 -2.90
C TYR A 134 -6.69 -15.74 -1.66
N ALA A 135 -7.42 -16.12 -0.61
CA ALA A 135 -6.86 -16.86 0.52
C ALA A 135 -6.33 -18.24 0.10
N ALA A 136 -7.01 -18.93 -0.82
CA ALA A 136 -6.51 -20.18 -1.39
C ALA A 136 -5.19 -19.97 -2.15
N ILE A 137 -5.06 -18.88 -2.91
CA ILE A 137 -3.81 -18.51 -3.61
C ILE A 137 -2.70 -18.19 -2.60
N ALA A 138 -2.98 -17.41 -1.55
CA ALA A 138 -2.02 -17.11 -0.49
C ALA A 138 -1.50 -18.41 0.17
N ASN A 139 -2.40 -19.35 0.47
CA ASN A 139 -2.04 -20.62 1.06
C ASN A 139 -1.12 -21.45 0.12
N HIS A 140 -1.41 -21.48 -1.18
CA HIS A 140 -0.56 -22.14 -2.16
C HIS A 140 0.84 -21.52 -2.24
N LEU A 141 0.94 -20.18 -2.27
CA LEU A 141 2.22 -19.47 -2.27
C LEU A 141 3.03 -19.74 -1.00
N ALA A 142 2.37 -19.71 0.16
CA ALA A 142 3.00 -20.00 1.45
C ALA A 142 3.53 -21.45 1.51
N ALA A 143 2.77 -22.41 1.00
CA ALA A 143 3.20 -23.80 0.92
C ALA A 143 4.43 -23.97 0.02
N LYS A 144 4.41 -23.31 -1.16
CA LYS A 144 5.51 -23.38 -2.14
C LYS A 144 6.79 -22.69 -1.66
N SER A 145 6.67 -21.60 -0.87
CA SER A 145 7.84 -20.86 -0.35
C SER A 145 8.62 -21.64 0.71
N GLY A 146 8.00 -22.63 1.37
CA GLY A 146 8.58 -23.32 2.53
C GLY A 146 8.63 -22.47 3.81
N SER A 147 8.30 -21.18 3.77
CA SER A 147 8.38 -20.23 4.89
C SER A 147 7.32 -20.50 5.95
N GLN A 148 7.75 -20.79 7.18
CA GLN A 148 6.83 -20.99 8.31
C GLN A 148 6.01 -19.73 8.65
N PRO A 149 6.60 -18.51 8.68
CA PRO A 149 5.82 -17.29 8.88
C PRO A 149 4.70 -17.10 7.85
N LEU A 150 4.97 -17.34 6.56
CA LEU A 150 3.95 -17.21 5.52
C LEU A 150 2.84 -18.27 5.66
N LYS A 151 3.19 -19.49 6.06
CA LYS A 151 2.20 -20.56 6.35
C LYS A 151 1.30 -20.18 7.51
N GLN A 152 1.85 -19.61 8.57
CA GLN A 152 1.08 -19.12 9.71
C GLN A 152 0.11 -18.01 9.27
N GLN A 153 0.58 -16.99 8.54
CA GLN A 153 -0.25 -15.90 8.03
C GLN A 153 -1.36 -16.41 7.09
N ALA A 154 -1.05 -17.34 6.20
CA ALA A 154 -2.06 -17.95 5.34
C ALA A 154 -3.12 -18.73 6.14
N GLY A 155 -2.71 -19.44 7.20
CA GLY A 155 -3.61 -20.10 8.13
C GLY A 155 -4.55 -19.15 8.88
N GLU A 156 -4.06 -17.96 9.25
CA GLU A 156 -4.86 -16.90 9.86
C GLU A 156 -5.95 -16.39 8.89
N LEU A 157 -5.61 -16.21 7.60
CA LEU A 157 -6.60 -15.82 6.59
C LEU A 157 -7.73 -16.85 6.45
N LEU A 158 -7.40 -18.14 6.45
CA LEU A 158 -8.39 -19.21 6.34
C LEU A 158 -9.32 -19.25 7.57
N LYS A 159 -8.78 -19.01 8.78
CA LYS A 159 -9.60 -18.90 10.01
C LYS A 159 -10.51 -17.68 10.01
N LEU A 160 -10.09 -16.58 9.41
CA LEU A 160 -10.86 -15.34 9.32
C LEU A 160 -12.11 -15.51 8.44
N LEU A 161 -12.11 -16.47 7.50
CA LEU A 161 -13.13 -16.65 6.48
C LEU A 161 -14.10 -17.82 6.76
N ASN A 162 -13.87 -18.57 7.84
CA ASN A 162 -14.75 -19.60 8.36
C ASN A 162 -15.65 -19.08 9.48
#